data_9ffcca3ea33a9e95e878fb135421d09b
#
_entry.id   9ffcca3ea33a9e95e878fb135421d09b
#
_cell.length_a   1.000
_cell.length_b   1.000
_cell.length_c   1.000
_cell.angle_alpha   90.00
_cell.angle_beta   90.00
_cell.angle_gamma   90.00
#
_symmetry.space_group_name_H-M   'P 1'
#
loop_
_entity.id
_entity.type
_entity.pdbx_description
1 polymer ?
#
loop_
_entity_poly.entity_id
_entity_poly.type
_entity_poly.pdbx_seq_one_letter_code
_entity_poly.pdbx_strand_id
1 'polypeptide(L)'
;TAADGYSSGQAIKAVEEVAKQTLPDGYTYEYSGLTRSEQESSSSTGMIFILCFIFVYLILSAQYESYLLPLAVLLSVPFGLAGAFIFTQLFGHSNDIYMQISLIMLIGLLAKNAILIVQFALERRQTGMAIRYAAILGAVARLRPILMTSLAMVIGLLPLMFASGVGRNGNQTLGAAAVGGMLIGTICQVFVVPSLFAIFQWLQVRIKPLEFHDEENEEVVRELEQYAQGPAGDYKVDNAPM
;
A
#
# COMPACT_ATOMS: atom_id res chain seq x y z
N THR A 1 9.48 31.04 1.07
CA THR A 1 9.56 29.83 1.90
C THR A 1 8.74 30.03 3.16
N ALA A 2 7.98 29.02 3.56
CA ALA A 2 7.29 29.06 4.85
C ALA A 2 8.29 29.21 6.00
N ALA A 3 7.88 29.87 7.09
CA ALA A 3 8.67 29.93 8.32
C ALA A 3 8.79 28.54 8.96
N ASP A 4 9.83 28.34 9.77
CA ASP A 4 10.04 27.05 10.46
C ASP A 4 8.82 26.67 11.30
N GLY A 5 8.31 25.45 11.06
CA GLY A 5 7.11 24.91 11.72
C GLY A 5 5.79 25.15 10.99
N TYR A 6 5.77 25.85 9.87
CA TYR A 6 4.57 26.05 9.05
C TYR A 6 4.66 25.29 7.72
N SER A 7 3.53 24.71 7.29
CA SER A 7 3.46 24.06 5.98
C SER A 7 3.35 25.09 4.84
N SER A 8 3.79 24.71 3.62
CA SER A 8 3.62 25.54 2.42
C SER A 8 2.16 25.94 2.19
N GLY A 9 1.22 25.04 2.41
CA GLY A 9 -0.21 25.34 2.29
C GLY A 9 -0.73 26.35 3.31
N GLN A 10 -0.16 26.41 4.52
CA GLN A 10 -0.48 27.45 5.50
C GLN A 10 0.09 28.81 5.09
N ALA A 11 1.30 28.81 4.54
CA ALA A 11 1.91 30.04 4.02
C ALA A 11 1.11 30.60 2.83
N ILE A 12 0.65 29.76 1.92
CA ILE A 12 -0.20 30.15 0.78
C ILE A 12 -1.49 30.79 1.30
N LYS A 13 -2.19 30.18 2.24
CA LYS A 13 -3.43 30.75 2.83
C LYS A 13 -3.18 32.09 3.51
N ALA A 14 -2.09 32.24 4.24
CA ALA A 14 -1.73 33.50 4.88
C ALA A 14 -1.47 34.61 3.84
N VAL A 15 -0.79 34.29 2.74
CA VAL A 15 -0.55 35.23 1.63
C VAL A 15 -1.88 35.62 0.96
N GLU A 16 -2.79 34.67 0.75
CA GLU A 16 -4.12 34.94 0.20
C GLU A 16 -4.95 35.87 1.09
N GLU A 17 -4.90 35.64 2.40
CA GLU A 17 -5.64 36.45 3.37
C GLU A 17 -5.11 37.89 3.43
N VAL A 18 -3.78 38.04 3.47
CA VAL A 18 -3.16 39.36 3.42
C VAL A 18 -3.41 40.07 2.08
N ALA A 19 -3.31 39.35 0.96
CA ALA A 19 -3.54 39.91 -0.36
C ALA A 19 -4.99 40.42 -0.51
N LYS A 20 -5.99 39.68 -0.01
CA LYS A 20 -7.39 40.14 0.00
C LYS A 20 -7.64 41.41 0.82
N GLN A 21 -6.81 41.64 1.86
CA GLN A 21 -6.95 42.81 2.72
C GLN A 21 -6.15 44.03 2.22
N THR A 22 -5.09 43.83 1.46
CA THR A 22 -4.12 44.90 1.14
C THR A 22 -4.16 45.29 -0.34
N LEU A 23 -4.65 44.46 -1.24
CA LEU A 23 -4.69 44.76 -2.68
C LEU A 23 -5.85 45.74 -2.97
N PRO A 24 -5.58 46.88 -3.67
CA PRO A 24 -6.62 47.78 -4.15
C PRO A 24 -7.57 47.08 -5.18
N ASP A 25 -8.80 47.60 -5.31
CA ASP A 25 -9.74 47.15 -6.28
C ASP A 25 -9.15 47.21 -7.71
N GLY A 26 -9.24 46.08 -8.43
CA GLY A 26 -8.72 45.95 -9.81
C GLY A 26 -7.37 45.26 -9.93
N TYR A 27 -6.69 44.94 -8.82
CA TYR A 27 -5.49 44.15 -8.83
C TYR A 27 -5.77 42.70 -8.44
N THR A 28 -5.17 41.77 -9.22
CA THR A 28 -5.20 40.33 -8.94
C THR A 28 -3.80 39.81 -8.78
N TYR A 29 -3.63 38.75 -8.00
CA TYR A 29 -2.34 38.06 -7.89
C TYR A 29 -2.46 36.66 -8.51
N GLU A 30 -1.38 36.17 -9.06
CA GLU A 30 -1.27 34.81 -9.60
C GLU A 30 0.01 34.17 -9.08
N TYR A 31 -0.12 32.92 -8.67
CA TYR A 31 1.02 32.13 -8.26
C TYR A 31 1.77 31.61 -9.49
N SER A 32 3.11 31.50 -9.36
CA SER A 32 3.96 30.94 -10.43
C SER A 32 4.85 29.83 -9.89
N GLY A 33 5.40 29.02 -10.81
CA GLY A 33 6.33 27.95 -10.47
C GLY A 33 5.72 26.86 -9.61
N LEU A 34 6.47 26.36 -8.63
CA LEU A 34 6.08 25.25 -7.76
C LEU A 34 4.82 25.54 -6.93
N THR A 35 4.64 26.79 -6.48
CA THR A 35 3.48 27.19 -5.67
C THR A 35 2.17 27.05 -6.46
N ARG A 36 2.19 27.40 -7.74
CA ARG A 36 1.03 27.18 -8.65
C ARG A 36 0.75 25.68 -8.79
N SER A 37 1.77 24.88 -9.03
CA SER A 37 1.61 23.43 -9.15
C SER A 37 1.09 22.79 -7.86
N GLU A 38 1.51 23.30 -6.70
CA GLU A 38 1.02 22.84 -5.39
C GLU A 38 -0.45 23.18 -5.18
N GLN A 39 -0.87 24.37 -5.59
CA GLN A 39 -2.26 24.82 -5.46
C GLN A 39 -3.19 24.04 -6.43
N GLU A 40 -2.79 23.86 -7.68
CA GLU A 40 -3.52 23.09 -8.67
C GLU A 40 -3.60 21.60 -8.24
N SER A 41 -2.52 21.04 -7.73
CA SER A 41 -2.47 19.65 -7.25
C SER A 41 -3.33 19.42 -6.01
N SER A 42 -3.34 20.37 -5.05
CA SER A 42 -4.07 20.20 -3.80
C SER A 42 -5.59 20.06 -4.01
N SER A 43 -6.14 20.73 -5.03
CA SER A 43 -7.57 20.62 -5.38
C SER A 43 -7.92 19.31 -6.08
N SER A 44 -6.97 18.71 -6.82
CA SER A 44 -7.20 17.52 -7.65
C SER A 44 -6.75 16.22 -6.96
N THR A 45 -5.89 16.29 -5.94
CA THR A 45 -5.27 15.13 -5.30
C THR A 45 -6.27 14.13 -4.76
N GLY A 46 -7.33 14.59 -4.10
CA GLY A 46 -8.36 13.72 -3.56
C GLY A 46 -9.07 12.90 -4.65
N MET A 47 -9.36 13.52 -5.78
CA MET A 47 -9.99 12.85 -6.93
C MET A 47 -9.03 11.82 -7.56
N ILE A 48 -7.75 12.15 -7.66
CA ILE A 48 -6.72 11.24 -8.17
C ILE A 48 -6.59 10.01 -7.28
N PHE A 49 -6.59 10.17 -5.95
CA PHE A 49 -6.56 9.05 -5.01
C PHE A 49 -7.78 8.13 -5.17
N ILE A 50 -8.99 8.69 -5.24
CA ILE A 50 -10.22 7.92 -5.44
C ILE A 50 -10.16 7.15 -6.77
N LEU A 51 -9.75 7.82 -7.84
CA LEU A 51 -9.60 7.21 -9.16
C LEU A 51 -8.57 6.07 -9.14
N CYS A 52 -7.42 6.28 -8.49
CA CYS A 52 -6.39 5.26 -8.31
C CYS A 52 -6.94 4.02 -7.58
N PHE A 53 -7.66 4.20 -6.48
CA PHE A 53 -8.28 3.10 -5.75
C PHE A 53 -9.32 2.35 -6.59
N ILE A 54 -10.14 3.05 -7.36
CA ILE A 54 -11.13 2.43 -8.26
C ILE A 54 -10.43 1.58 -9.32
N PHE A 55 -9.41 2.13 -10.00
CA PHE A 55 -8.66 1.38 -11.01
C PHE A 55 -7.96 0.14 -10.43
N VAL A 56 -7.29 0.29 -9.30
CA VAL A 56 -6.65 -0.85 -8.62
C VAL A 56 -7.68 -1.91 -8.24
N TYR A 57 -8.84 -1.51 -7.71
CA TYR A 57 -9.92 -2.44 -7.38
C TYR A 57 -10.44 -3.18 -8.61
N LEU A 58 -10.69 -2.48 -9.72
CA LEU A 58 -11.20 -3.08 -10.96
C LEU A 58 -10.21 -4.08 -11.55
N ILE A 59 -8.92 -3.70 -11.61
CA ILE A 59 -7.85 -4.59 -12.11
C ILE A 59 -7.75 -5.84 -11.25
N LEU A 60 -7.75 -5.70 -9.92
CA LEU A 60 -7.69 -6.83 -9.00
C LEU A 60 -8.94 -7.70 -9.06
N SER A 61 -10.12 -7.10 -9.22
CA SER A 61 -11.38 -7.83 -9.38
C SER A 61 -11.37 -8.69 -10.65
N ALA A 62 -10.84 -8.15 -11.73
CA ALA A 62 -10.65 -8.91 -12.97
C ALA A 62 -9.63 -10.04 -12.82
N GLN A 63 -8.52 -9.80 -12.09
CA GLN A 63 -7.45 -10.79 -11.91
C GLN A 63 -7.86 -11.95 -11.00
N TYR A 64 -8.62 -11.69 -9.93
CA TYR A 64 -9.04 -12.73 -8.98
C TYR A 64 -10.40 -13.35 -9.31
N GLU A 65 -11.07 -12.87 -10.35
CA GLU A 65 -12.46 -13.27 -10.68
C GLU A 65 -13.41 -13.20 -9.47
N SER A 66 -13.13 -12.26 -8.57
CA SER A 66 -13.80 -12.08 -7.29
C SER A 66 -13.93 -10.61 -6.92
N TYR A 67 -15.08 -10.24 -6.35
CA TYR A 67 -15.31 -8.88 -5.84
C TYR A 67 -14.84 -8.69 -4.39
N LEU A 68 -14.64 -9.76 -3.63
CA LEU A 68 -14.30 -9.69 -2.21
C LEU A 68 -12.79 -9.74 -1.96
N LEU A 69 -12.04 -10.55 -2.71
CA LEU A 69 -10.60 -10.68 -2.52
C LEU A 69 -9.81 -9.39 -2.74
N PRO A 70 -10.14 -8.52 -3.71
CA PRO A 70 -9.48 -7.23 -3.87
C PRO A 70 -9.54 -6.35 -2.64
N LEU A 71 -10.60 -6.46 -1.82
CA LEU A 71 -10.74 -5.69 -0.59
C LEU A 71 -9.66 -6.04 0.44
N ALA A 72 -9.21 -7.29 0.49
CA ALA A 72 -8.10 -7.69 1.36
C ALA A 72 -6.80 -6.93 1.02
N VAL A 73 -6.53 -6.75 -0.27
CA VAL A 73 -5.37 -5.99 -0.75
C VAL A 73 -5.53 -4.50 -0.43
N LEU A 74 -6.68 -3.91 -0.78
CA LEU A 74 -6.93 -2.47 -0.60
C LEU A 74 -6.92 -2.07 0.88
N LEU A 75 -7.50 -2.88 1.77
CA LEU A 75 -7.49 -2.58 3.21
C LEU A 75 -6.09 -2.66 3.83
N SER A 76 -5.13 -3.30 3.18
CA SER A 76 -3.75 -3.33 3.67
C SER A 76 -2.96 -2.05 3.35
N VAL A 77 -3.35 -1.30 2.30
CA VAL A 77 -2.64 -0.09 1.84
C VAL A 77 -2.62 1.03 2.89
N PRO A 78 -3.71 1.34 3.62
CA PRO A 78 -3.72 2.41 4.63
C PRO A 78 -2.63 2.28 5.70
N PHE A 79 -2.18 1.07 6.04
CA PHE A 79 -1.09 0.88 7.00
C PHE A 79 0.24 1.43 6.50
N GLY A 80 0.50 1.28 5.21
CA GLY A 80 1.70 1.87 4.60
C GLY A 80 1.59 3.38 4.45
N LEU A 81 0.41 3.91 4.13
CA LEU A 81 0.19 5.35 4.11
C LEU A 81 0.37 5.96 5.50
N ALA A 82 -0.13 5.30 6.55
CA ALA A 82 0.13 5.72 7.93
C ALA A 82 1.63 5.73 8.25
N GLY A 83 2.38 4.72 7.80
CA GLY A 83 3.83 4.69 7.91
C GLY A 83 4.53 5.88 7.25
N ALA A 84 4.09 6.27 6.06
CA ALA A 84 4.60 7.45 5.36
C ALA A 84 4.37 8.73 6.17
N PHE A 85 3.17 8.93 6.71
CA PHE A 85 2.85 10.09 7.55
C PHE A 85 3.69 10.14 8.82
N ILE A 86 3.85 9.00 9.52
CA ILE A 86 4.66 8.90 10.74
C ILE A 86 6.11 9.31 10.45
N PHE A 87 6.72 8.76 9.39
CA PHE A 87 8.10 9.07 9.05
C PHE A 87 8.28 10.54 8.62
N THR A 88 7.38 11.04 7.79
CA THR A 88 7.43 12.44 7.34
C THR A 88 7.37 13.39 8.54
N GLN A 89 6.50 13.12 9.51
CA GLN A 89 6.39 13.91 10.73
C GLN A 89 7.62 13.78 11.63
N LEU A 90 8.17 12.55 11.77
CA LEU A 90 9.36 12.28 12.57
C LEU A 90 10.59 13.06 12.07
N PHE A 91 10.72 13.18 10.75
CA PHE A 91 11.80 13.94 10.11
C PHE A 91 11.51 15.45 9.95
N GLY A 92 10.37 15.92 10.46
CA GLY A 92 10.01 17.33 10.44
C GLY A 92 9.65 17.89 9.07
N HIS A 93 9.27 17.02 8.12
CA HIS A 93 8.82 17.45 6.80
C HIS A 93 7.31 17.72 6.79
N SER A 94 6.91 18.73 6.02
CA SER A 94 5.50 19.10 5.85
C SER A 94 4.84 18.26 4.75
N ASN A 95 3.50 18.23 4.77
CA ASN A 95 2.71 17.61 3.70
C ASN A 95 2.71 18.54 2.47
N ASP A 96 3.61 18.28 1.56
CA ASP A 96 3.79 19.01 0.31
C ASP A 96 3.43 18.11 -0.91
N ILE A 97 3.57 18.66 -2.11
CA ILE A 97 3.31 17.91 -3.37
C ILE A 97 4.20 16.66 -3.49
N TYR A 98 5.44 16.70 -2.97
CA TYR A 98 6.36 15.57 -3.04
C TYR A 98 5.91 14.41 -2.14
N MET A 99 5.35 14.73 -0.97
CA MET A 99 4.72 13.73 -0.12
C MET A 99 3.52 13.08 -0.82
N GLN A 100 2.66 13.87 -1.47
CA GLN A 100 1.49 13.35 -2.19
C GLN A 100 1.90 12.41 -3.33
N ILE A 101 2.94 12.77 -4.10
CA ILE A 101 3.53 11.90 -5.13
C ILE A 101 4.04 10.59 -4.51
N SER A 102 4.73 10.67 -3.37
CA SER A 102 5.21 9.50 -2.64
C SER A 102 4.07 8.58 -2.19
N LEU A 103 2.96 9.14 -1.69
CA LEU A 103 1.79 8.36 -1.30
C LEU A 103 1.18 7.60 -2.48
N ILE A 104 1.05 8.23 -3.65
CA ILE A 104 0.54 7.58 -4.87
C ILE A 104 1.48 6.43 -5.29
N MET A 105 2.80 6.68 -5.27
CA MET A 105 3.80 5.65 -5.57
C MET A 105 3.71 4.48 -4.59
N LEU A 106 3.55 4.74 -3.29
CA LEU A 106 3.41 3.73 -2.26
C LEU A 106 2.19 2.82 -2.45
N ILE A 107 1.05 3.37 -2.90
CA ILE A 107 -0.13 2.56 -3.21
C ILE A 107 0.23 1.45 -4.19
N GLY A 108 0.93 1.77 -5.28
CA GLY A 108 1.35 0.78 -6.27
C GLY A 108 2.35 -0.25 -5.73
N LEU A 109 3.36 0.21 -4.97
CA LEU A 109 4.39 -0.66 -4.42
C LEU A 109 3.84 -1.62 -3.36
N LEU A 110 2.99 -1.13 -2.47
CA LEU A 110 2.38 -1.92 -1.41
C LEU A 110 1.31 -2.86 -1.97
N ALA A 111 0.50 -2.40 -2.93
CA ALA A 111 -0.47 -3.26 -3.60
C ALA A 111 0.22 -4.48 -4.25
N LYS A 112 1.36 -4.28 -4.93
CA LYS A 112 2.15 -5.37 -5.51
C LYS A 112 2.51 -6.44 -4.48
N ASN A 113 2.99 -6.05 -3.29
CA ASN A 113 3.36 -6.99 -2.24
C ASN A 113 2.13 -7.77 -1.72
N ALA A 114 1.02 -7.07 -1.48
CA ALA A 114 -0.23 -7.68 -1.03
C ALA A 114 -0.82 -8.64 -2.07
N ILE A 115 -0.79 -8.27 -3.36
CA ILE A 115 -1.24 -9.11 -4.48
C ILE A 115 -0.51 -10.44 -4.47
N LEU A 116 0.82 -10.43 -4.33
CA LEU A 116 1.62 -11.65 -4.32
C LEU A 116 1.24 -12.60 -3.19
N ILE A 117 0.98 -12.08 -1.97
CA ILE A 117 0.54 -12.89 -0.83
C ILE A 117 -0.83 -13.51 -1.11
N VAL A 118 -1.79 -12.69 -1.55
CA VAL A 118 -3.17 -13.13 -1.80
C VAL A 118 -3.23 -14.17 -2.93
N GLN A 119 -2.48 -13.96 -4.01
CA GLN A 119 -2.44 -14.88 -5.15
C GLN A 119 -1.92 -16.25 -4.73
N PHE A 120 -0.79 -16.31 -4.00
CA PHE A 120 -0.24 -17.57 -3.51
C PHE A 120 -1.13 -18.27 -2.48
N ALA A 121 -1.83 -17.51 -1.64
CA ALA A 121 -2.81 -18.07 -0.73
C ALA A 121 -4.03 -18.64 -1.49
N LEU A 122 -4.46 -17.97 -2.57
CA LEU A 122 -5.57 -18.42 -3.41
C LEU A 122 -5.22 -19.70 -4.17
N GLU A 123 -4.03 -19.78 -4.79
CA GLU A 123 -3.54 -20.98 -5.47
C GLU A 123 -3.56 -22.20 -4.54
N ARG A 124 -3.04 -22.04 -3.29
CA ARG A 124 -3.10 -23.10 -2.29
C ARG A 124 -4.51 -23.45 -1.84
N ARG A 125 -5.40 -22.46 -1.79
CA ARG A 125 -6.82 -22.72 -1.49
C ARG A 125 -7.50 -23.53 -2.59
N GLN A 126 -7.18 -23.27 -3.84
CA GLN A 126 -7.72 -23.99 -5.01
C GLN A 126 -7.30 -25.48 -5.03
N THR A 127 -6.16 -25.83 -4.44
CA THR A 127 -5.74 -27.25 -4.27
C THR A 127 -6.43 -27.96 -3.10
N GLY A 128 -7.46 -27.37 -2.49
CA GLY A 128 -8.24 -27.99 -1.40
C GLY A 128 -7.72 -27.70 0.02
N MET A 129 -6.69 -26.87 0.18
CA MET A 129 -6.13 -26.56 1.48
C MET A 129 -7.10 -25.73 2.34
N ALA A 130 -7.14 -25.96 3.67
CA ALA A 130 -7.97 -25.17 4.59
C ALA A 130 -7.56 -23.68 4.58
N ILE A 131 -8.53 -22.76 4.68
CA ILE A 131 -8.35 -21.31 4.51
C ILE A 131 -7.21 -20.75 5.37
N ARG A 132 -7.12 -21.16 6.64
CA ARG A 132 -6.08 -20.67 7.58
C ARG A 132 -4.68 -21.07 7.15
N TYR A 133 -4.51 -22.32 6.72
CA TYR A 133 -3.21 -22.84 6.30
C TYR A 133 -2.80 -22.27 4.95
N ALA A 134 -3.72 -22.14 4.00
CA ALA A 134 -3.50 -21.49 2.73
C ALA A 134 -3.02 -20.04 2.90
N ALA A 135 -3.62 -19.29 3.84
CA ALA A 135 -3.22 -17.92 4.16
C ALA A 135 -1.80 -17.85 4.74
N ILE A 136 -1.49 -18.71 5.72
CA ILE A 136 -0.19 -18.73 6.42
C ILE A 136 0.92 -19.18 5.45
N LEU A 137 0.71 -20.30 4.76
CA LEU A 137 1.71 -20.83 3.84
C LEU A 137 1.93 -19.90 2.64
N GLY A 138 0.86 -19.28 2.12
CA GLY A 138 0.97 -18.24 1.09
C GLY A 138 1.86 -17.07 1.52
N ALA A 139 1.69 -16.59 2.76
CA ALA A 139 2.51 -15.53 3.31
C ALA A 139 3.96 -15.97 3.54
N VAL A 140 4.18 -17.15 4.13
CA VAL A 140 5.52 -17.69 4.43
C VAL A 140 6.32 -17.91 3.14
N ALA A 141 5.73 -18.51 2.11
CA ALA A 141 6.39 -18.76 0.83
C ALA A 141 6.85 -17.45 0.15
N ARG A 142 6.09 -16.37 0.31
CA ARG A 142 6.39 -15.07 -0.30
C ARG A 142 7.13 -14.09 0.61
N LEU A 143 7.34 -14.43 1.88
CA LEU A 143 8.01 -13.57 2.84
C LEU A 143 9.41 -13.16 2.36
N ARG A 144 10.23 -14.11 1.95
CA ARG A 144 11.60 -13.85 1.50
C ARG A 144 11.68 -12.96 0.26
N PRO A 145 10.97 -13.23 -0.86
CA PRO A 145 10.93 -12.34 -2.02
C PRO A 145 10.43 -10.93 -1.69
N ILE A 146 9.38 -10.80 -0.87
CA ILE A 146 8.83 -9.50 -0.47
C ILE A 146 9.83 -8.70 0.35
N LEU A 147 10.47 -9.32 1.33
CA LEU A 147 11.51 -8.65 2.13
C LEU A 147 12.70 -8.22 1.27
N MET A 148 13.16 -9.07 0.34
CA MET A 148 14.25 -8.71 -0.57
C MET A 148 13.90 -7.48 -1.42
N THR A 149 12.73 -7.46 -2.03
CA THR A 149 12.31 -6.33 -2.89
C THR A 149 12.05 -5.08 -2.08
N SER A 150 11.41 -5.17 -0.93
CA SER A 150 11.12 -4.03 -0.07
C SER A 150 12.40 -3.42 0.51
N LEU A 151 13.32 -4.24 1.00
CA LEU A 151 14.62 -3.75 1.49
C LEU A 151 15.46 -3.14 0.37
N ALA A 152 15.48 -3.74 -0.83
CA ALA A 152 16.19 -3.17 -1.97
C ALA A 152 15.64 -1.77 -2.33
N MET A 153 14.31 -1.60 -2.33
CA MET A 153 13.68 -0.30 -2.58
C MET A 153 13.98 0.70 -1.47
N VAL A 154 13.91 0.29 -0.20
CA VAL A 154 14.25 1.15 0.94
C VAL A 154 15.68 1.63 0.82
N ILE A 155 16.64 0.73 0.59
CA ILE A 155 18.06 1.08 0.44
C ILE A 155 18.28 1.99 -0.77
N GLY A 156 17.58 1.73 -1.89
CA GLY A 156 17.63 2.57 -3.09
C GLY A 156 17.08 3.98 -2.90
N LEU A 157 16.12 4.16 -1.99
CA LEU A 157 15.52 5.46 -1.67
C LEU A 157 16.22 6.21 -0.52
N LEU A 158 17.07 5.54 0.27
CA LEU A 158 17.82 6.19 1.35
C LEU A 158 18.64 7.42 0.89
N PRO A 159 19.33 7.42 -0.27
CA PRO A 159 20.05 8.61 -0.72
C PRO A 159 19.13 9.83 -0.92
N LEU A 160 17.87 9.62 -1.34
CA LEU A 160 16.91 10.71 -1.47
C LEU A 160 16.58 11.35 -0.11
N MET A 161 16.45 10.54 0.92
CA MET A 161 16.13 10.99 2.29
C MET A 161 17.23 11.89 2.86
N PHE A 162 18.48 11.72 2.44
CA PHE A 162 19.63 12.51 2.85
C PHE A 162 20.13 13.47 1.76
N ALA A 163 19.31 13.76 0.76
CA ALA A 163 19.68 14.62 -0.36
C ALA A 163 20.07 16.02 0.16
N SER A 164 21.09 16.63 -0.48
CA SER A 164 21.56 17.99 -0.22
C SER A 164 21.59 18.80 -1.51
N GLY A 165 21.57 20.12 -1.42
CA GLY A 165 21.61 21.01 -2.58
C GLY A 165 20.23 21.50 -3.04
N VAL A 166 20.14 21.84 -4.34
CA VAL A 166 18.89 22.35 -4.93
C VAL A 166 17.81 21.26 -4.92
N GLY A 167 16.60 21.59 -4.44
CA GLY A 167 15.51 20.64 -4.32
C GLY A 167 15.59 19.71 -3.11
N ARG A 168 16.48 19.98 -2.17
CA ARG A 168 16.72 19.21 -0.95
C ARG A 168 15.40 18.84 -0.23
N ASN A 169 14.57 19.82 0.08
CA ASN A 169 13.35 19.61 0.88
C ASN A 169 12.39 18.64 0.18
N GLY A 170 12.14 18.83 -1.13
CA GLY A 170 11.27 17.93 -1.89
C GLY A 170 11.78 16.49 -1.96
N ASN A 171 13.09 16.32 -2.25
CA ASN A 171 13.70 15.01 -2.31
C ASN A 171 13.69 14.32 -0.94
N GLN A 172 13.97 15.03 0.14
CA GLN A 172 13.94 14.51 1.50
C GLN A 172 12.53 14.12 1.93
N THR A 173 11.51 14.93 1.63
CA THR A 173 10.11 14.62 1.90
C THR A 173 9.67 13.37 1.15
N LEU A 174 9.98 13.30 -0.15
CA LEU A 174 9.66 12.13 -0.97
C LEU A 174 10.36 10.87 -0.44
N GLY A 175 11.67 10.97 -0.14
CA GLY A 175 12.45 9.86 0.40
C GLY A 175 11.95 9.39 1.77
N ALA A 176 11.71 10.31 2.71
CA ALA A 176 11.22 9.98 4.04
C ALA A 176 9.84 9.30 4.00
N ALA A 177 8.90 9.86 3.22
CA ALA A 177 7.57 9.27 3.05
C ALA A 177 7.64 7.87 2.43
N ALA A 178 8.43 7.71 1.36
CA ALA A 178 8.54 6.42 0.66
C ALA A 178 9.23 5.36 1.52
N VAL A 179 10.34 5.68 2.16
CA VAL A 179 11.07 4.76 3.05
C VAL A 179 10.21 4.36 4.25
N GLY A 180 9.58 5.34 4.92
CA GLY A 180 8.72 5.08 6.07
C GLY A 180 7.50 4.24 5.71
N GLY A 181 6.84 4.58 4.60
CA GLY A 181 5.68 3.83 4.10
C GLY A 181 6.02 2.41 3.69
N MET A 182 7.18 2.19 3.04
CA MET A 182 7.64 0.85 2.67
C MET A 182 8.04 0.01 3.88
N LEU A 183 8.76 0.56 4.84
CA LEU A 183 9.18 -0.18 6.04
C LEU A 183 7.98 -0.64 6.87
N ILE A 184 7.18 0.32 7.31
CA ILE A 184 6.01 0.03 8.16
C ILE A 184 4.97 -0.74 7.37
N GLY A 185 4.70 -0.33 6.12
CA GLY A 185 3.74 -0.98 5.25
C GLY A 185 4.08 -2.45 4.99
N THR A 186 5.33 -2.79 4.65
CA THR A 186 5.75 -4.17 4.41
C THR A 186 5.61 -5.03 5.66
N ILE A 187 6.06 -4.52 6.82
CA ILE A 187 5.93 -5.25 8.09
C ILE A 187 4.45 -5.51 8.41
N CYS A 188 3.62 -4.47 8.35
CA CYS A 188 2.19 -4.62 8.62
C CYS A 188 1.51 -5.56 7.60
N GLN A 189 1.84 -5.47 6.32
CA GLN A 189 1.22 -6.30 5.28
C GLN A 189 1.48 -7.80 5.48
N VAL A 190 2.65 -8.19 5.93
CA VAL A 190 2.98 -9.60 6.19
C VAL A 190 2.02 -10.23 7.22
N PHE A 191 1.53 -9.45 8.19
CA PHE A 191 0.59 -9.94 9.21
C PHE A 191 -0.88 -9.67 8.84
N VAL A 192 -1.16 -8.49 8.30
CA VAL A 192 -2.52 -8.03 8.04
C VAL A 192 -3.11 -8.71 6.80
N VAL A 193 -2.35 -8.85 5.71
CA VAL A 193 -2.86 -9.42 4.46
C VAL A 193 -3.33 -10.87 4.61
N PRO A 194 -2.58 -11.79 5.25
CA PRO A 194 -3.06 -13.16 5.46
C PRO A 194 -4.32 -13.22 6.32
N SER A 195 -4.41 -12.35 7.33
CA SER A 195 -5.59 -12.27 8.20
C SER A 195 -6.82 -11.77 7.44
N LEU A 196 -6.66 -10.71 6.65
CA LEU A 196 -7.73 -10.18 5.79
C LEU A 196 -8.13 -11.19 4.71
N PHE A 197 -7.17 -11.86 4.09
CA PHE A 197 -7.45 -12.93 3.13
C PHE A 197 -8.33 -14.02 3.76
N ALA A 198 -7.99 -14.49 4.96
CA ALA A 198 -8.77 -15.52 5.64
C ALA A 198 -10.23 -15.07 5.90
N ILE A 199 -10.44 -13.81 6.32
CA ILE A 199 -11.76 -13.24 6.57
C ILE A 199 -12.57 -13.14 5.26
N PHE A 200 -11.99 -12.53 4.22
CA PHE A 200 -12.69 -12.33 2.95
C PHE A 200 -12.92 -13.64 2.19
N GLN A 201 -11.98 -14.57 2.27
CA GLN A 201 -12.13 -15.90 1.68
C GLN A 201 -13.25 -16.70 2.37
N TRP A 202 -13.34 -16.63 3.69
CA TRP A 202 -14.43 -17.24 4.44
C TRP A 202 -15.79 -16.64 4.03
N LEU A 203 -15.85 -15.32 3.85
CA LEU A 203 -17.05 -14.63 3.39
C LEU A 203 -17.41 -15.01 1.95
N GLN A 204 -16.40 -15.12 1.07
CA GLN A 204 -16.60 -15.50 -0.34
C GLN A 204 -17.16 -16.93 -0.48
N VAL A 205 -16.63 -17.89 0.29
CA VAL A 205 -17.12 -19.29 0.25
C VAL A 205 -18.59 -19.39 0.67
N ARG A 206 -19.08 -18.48 1.51
CA ARG A 206 -20.50 -18.41 1.84
C ARG A 206 -21.39 -17.90 0.71
N ILE A 207 -20.86 -17.05 -0.17
CA ILE A 207 -21.62 -16.42 -1.28
C ILE A 207 -21.50 -17.27 -2.54
N LYS A 208 -20.32 -17.75 -2.86
CA LYS A 208 -20.03 -18.59 -4.01
C LYS A 208 -18.98 -19.63 -3.63
N PRO A 209 -19.34 -20.92 -3.58
CA PRO A 209 -18.35 -21.98 -3.32
C PRO A 209 -17.30 -21.98 -4.44
N LEU A 210 -16.05 -22.21 -4.07
CA LEU A 210 -14.94 -22.32 -5.01
C LEU A 210 -14.99 -23.67 -5.71
N GLU A 211 -14.76 -23.66 -7.02
CA GLU A 211 -14.44 -24.86 -7.77
C GLU A 211 -12.98 -25.22 -7.46
N PHE A 212 -12.75 -26.42 -6.94
CA PHE A 212 -11.41 -26.95 -6.69
C PHE A 212 -10.83 -27.46 -8.00
N HIS A 213 -9.61 -27.06 -8.33
CA HIS A 213 -8.85 -27.64 -9.44
C HIS A 213 -8.06 -28.84 -8.89
N ASP A 214 -8.32 -30.02 -9.47
CA ASP A 214 -7.62 -31.27 -9.15
C ASP A 214 -6.18 -31.33 -9.71
N GLU A 215 -5.61 -30.23 -10.17
CA GLU A 215 -4.21 -30.20 -10.56
C GLU A 215 -3.33 -30.30 -9.30
N GLU A 216 -2.84 -31.51 -9.06
CA GLU A 216 -1.79 -31.80 -8.09
C GLU A 216 -0.54 -30.99 -8.45
N ASN A 217 -0.42 -29.83 -7.85
CA ASN A 217 0.81 -29.05 -7.91
C ASN A 217 1.81 -29.76 -6.97
N GLU A 218 2.78 -30.50 -7.51
CA GLU A 218 3.74 -31.32 -6.76
C GLU A 218 4.45 -30.51 -5.65
N GLU A 219 4.66 -29.19 -5.84
CA GLU A 219 5.24 -28.34 -4.81
C GLU A 219 4.29 -28.17 -3.62
N VAL A 220 3.01 -28.02 -3.85
CA VAL A 220 1.99 -27.87 -2.81
C VAL A 220 1.81 -29.18 -2.04
N VAL A 221 1.84 -30.31 -2.74
CA VAL A 221 1.79 -31.64 -2.10
C VAL A 221 3.01 -31.87 -1.21
N ARG A 222 4.22 -31.52 -1.66
CA ARG A 222 5.44 -31.62 -0.85
C ARG A 222 5.41 -30.71 0.39
N GLU A 223 4.91 -29.49 0.23
CA GLU A 223 4.71 -28.57 1.37
C GLU A 223 3.71 -29.15 2.37
N LEU A 224 2.60 -29.71 1.90
CA LEU A 224 1.61 -30.39 2.75
C LEU A 224 2.21 -31.58 3.50
N GLU A 225 3.00 -32.41 2.84
CA GLU A 225 3.68 -33.54 3.46
C GLU A 225 4.71 -33.10 4.52
N GLN A 226 5.47 -32.05 4.26
CA GLN A 226 6.40 -31.47 5.24
C GLN A 226 5.70 -30.94 6.49
N TYR A 227 4.53 -30.31 6.32
CA TYR A 227 3.74 -29.81 7.44
C TYR A 227 2.98 -30.92 8.17
N ALA A 228 2.53 -31.95 7.48
CA ALA A 228 1.89 -33.12 8.08
C ALA A 228 2.85 -33.94 8.95
N GLN A 229 4.16 -33.92 8.66
CA GLN A 229 5.23 -34.57 9.43
C GLN A 229 5.77 -33.69 10.58
N GLY A 230 5.37 -32.42 10.67
CA GLY A 230 5.77 -31.50 11.73
C GLY A 230 4.96 -31.70 13.02
N PRO A 231 5.36 -31.03 14.15
CA PRO A 231 4.73 -31.20 15.46
C PRO A 231 3.25 -30.75 15.56
N ALA A 232 2.64 -30.32 14.48
CA ALA A 232 1.24 -29.95 14.37
C ALA A 232 0.38 -31.03 13.68
N GLY A 233 0.63 -32.29 13.97
CA GLY A 233 0.05 -33.51 13.35
C GLY A 233 -1.47 -33.70 13.37
N ASP A 234 -2.28 -32.66 13.45
CA ASP A 234 -3.75 -32.70 13.32
C ASP A 234 -4.25 -32.00 12.06
N TYR A 235 -3.64 -32.33 10.92
CA TYR A 235 -4.09 -31.81 9.64
C TYR A 235 -5.22 -32.68 9.07
N LYS A 236 -6.48 -32.37 9.39
CA LYS A 236 -7.61 -32.81 8.59
C LYS A 236 -7.74 -31.90 7.38
N VAL A 237 -7.49 -32.44 6.20
CA VAL A 237 -8.02 -31.86 4.97
C VAL A 237 -9.52 -31.70 5.20
N ASP A 238 -10.00 -30.47 5.31
CA ASP A 238 -11.43 -30.20 5.32
C ASP A 238 -11.94 -30.58 3.91
N ASN A 239 -12.28 -31.84 3.75
CA ASN A 239 -13.22 -32.28 2.74
C ASN A 239 -14.51 -31.56 3.11
N ALA A 240 -14.67 -30.32 2.65
CA ALA A 240 -15.90 -29.60 2.81
C ALA A 240 -16.98 -30.39 2.07
N PRO A 241 -17.95 -30.94 2.76
CA PRO A 241 -19.11 -31.45 2.08
C PRO A 241 -19.88 -30.25 1.55
N MET A 242 -20.23 -30.35 0.30
CA MET A 242 -21.45 -29.91 -0.36
C MET A 242 -22.17 -28.66 0.21
#